data_f0502248d372ec7591ccdcd38771b7fd
#
_entry.id   f0502248d372ec7591ccdcd38771b7fd
#
_cell.length_a   1.000
_cell.length_b   1.000
_cell.length_c   1.000
_cell.angle_alpha   90.00
_cell.angle_beta   90.00
_cell.angle_gamma   90.00
#
_symmetry.space_group_name_H-M   'P 1'
#
loop_
_entity.id
_entity.type
_entity.pdbx_description
1 polymer ?
#
loop_
_entity_poly.entity_id
_entity_poly.type
_entity_poly.pdbx_seq_one_letter_code
_entity_poly.pdbx_strand_id
1 'polypeptide(L)'
;MTRRVPVFVAVMALAACRGERQASAAAETASPPGVAGMGTALVTTQPFSQVVTAIGTVTPRPGRVAELSAPASTRVAQIFVAPGQRVAQGDDLVEFERAPFDAAARSAEIALGSAERTYARAVRLVQAGILPQKDSDQAAADVAQAQVAAVTTRRAQQLATLRAPLAGVVTRMNAVLGASVDPSQPLIEVADPASLDIVFNVTPAQAALIHRGNTMTVTAGEGMQGEAVGQGVVAAVGAAVDAVSRAVAVRAWLVRPSATRPARIGESVFGRIVTGVHAHAVTVPVEALVPSGDGFRVFVVDSDGVAHARPVAVGGRSESLAEILSGLTAGETVITTGAYGMEDGAKIDRTAR
;
A
#
# COMPACT_ATOMS: atom_id res chain seq x y z
N MET A 1 48.38 -23.87 -34.83
CA MET A 1 48.05 -23.91 -36.25
C MET A 1 47.47 -22.55 -36.59
N THR A 2 48.24 -21.55 -36.81
CA THR A 2 48.89 -20.94 -37.98
C THR A 2 48.04 -20.93 -39.25
N ARG A 3 47.52 -19.73 -39.60
CA ARG A 3 47.63 -19.27 -41.00
C ARG A 3 47.45 -17.74 -41.08
N ARG A 4 48.51 -17.19 -41.67
CA ARG A 4 48.83 -15.80 -42.00
C ARG A 4 48.28 -15.39 -43.38
N VAL A 5 47.88 -14.06 -43.53
CA VAL A 5 48.29 -13.04 -44.50
C VAL A 5 47.99 -13.32 -46.00
N PRO A 6 47.81 -12.35 -46.95
CA PRO A 6 48.48 -11.03 -47.03
C PRO A 6 47.61 -9.82 -47.51
N VAL A 7 48.06 -8.67 -47.17
CA VAL A 7 48.36 -7.36 -47.79
C VAL A 7 48.36 -7.33 -49.34
N PHE A 8 47.66 -6.36 -49.91
CA PHE A 8 47.99 -5.79 -51.21
C PHE A 8 47.90 -4.25 -51.19
N VAL A 9 49.06 -3.63 -51.37
CA VAL A 9 49.29 -2.20 -51.62
C VAL A 9 49.18 -1.98 -53.10
N ALA A 10 48.52 -0.94 -53.56
CA ALA A 10 48.75 -0.36 -54.86
C ALA A 10 48.63 1.17 -54.77
N VAL A 11 49.74 1.79 -54.92
CA VAL A 11 49.97 3.21 -55.17
C VAL A 11 49.83 3.46 -56.69
N MET A 12 49.13 4.52 -57.08
CA MET A 12 49.52 5.27 -58.29
C MET A 12 48.98 6.71 -58.25
N ALA A 13 49.86 7.56 -58.68
CA ALA A 13 49.92 8.99 -58.54
C ALA A 13 49.43 9.75 -59.78
N LEU A 14 49.29 11.09 -59.54
CA LEU A 14 49.40 12.23 -60.42
C LEU A 14 48.31 12.52 -61.48
N ALA A 15 47.66 13.69 -61.35
CA ALA A 15 47.97 14.83 -62.20
C ALA A 15 47.20 16.10 -61.77
N ALA A 16 47.94 17.17 -61.74
CA ALA A 16 47.51 18.52 -61.44
C ALA A 16 46.77 19.16 -62.63
N CYS A 17 45.77 19.99 -62.37
CA CYS A 17 45.43 21.16 -63.22
C CYS A 17 44.82 22.28 -62.41
N ARG A 18 45.50 23.39 -62.48
CA ARG A 18 45.26 24.70 -61.93
C ARG A 18 44.08 25.35 -62.63
N GLY A 19 43.14 25.98 -61.91
CA GLY A 19 42.12 26.84 -62.46
C GLY A 19 41.52 27.71 -61.39
N GLU A 20 42.12 28.88 -61.17
CA GLU A 20 41.54 29.99 -60.42
C GLU A 20 40.31 30.50 -61.09
N ARG A 21 39.15 30.51 -60.39
CA ARG A 21 38.07 31.44 -60.60
C ARG A 21 37.51 31.92 -59.28
N GLN A 22 37.81 33.18 -58.97
CA GLN A 22 37.08 33.95 -57.96
C GLN A 22 35.59 33.96 -58.34
N ALA A 23 34.76 33.53 -57.38
CA ALA A 23 33.33 33.79 -57.40
C ALA A 23 32.95 34.30 -55.99
N SER A 24 32.46 35.53 -56.04
CA SER A 24 31.87 36.37 -54.99
C SER A 24 31.04 35.56 -54.00
N ALA A 25 31.34 35.68 -52.71
CA ALA A 25 30.52 35.22 -51.60
C ALA A 25 29.33 36.19 -51.44
N ALA A 26 28.22 35.82 -51.98
CA ALA A 26 26.92 36.33 -51.49
C ALA A 26 26.62 35.51 -50.25
N ALA A 27 26.60 36.17 -49.08
CA ALA A 27 26.12 35.58 -47.83
C ALA A 27 24.62 35.32 -47.96
N GLU A 28 24.28 34.11 -48.35
CA GLU A 28 22.90 33.61 -48.26
C GLU A 28 22.65 33.33 -46.80
N THR A 29 21.86 34.22 -46.16
CA THR A 29 21.29 34.00 -44.82
C THR A 29 20.36 32.80 -44.95
N ALA A 30 20.88 31.61 -44.65
CA ALA A 30 20.06 30.42 -44.56
C ALA A 30 19.09 30.61 -43.37
N SER A 31 17.84 30.85 -43.68
CA SER A 31 16.75 30.69 -42.71
C SER A 31 16.83 29.25 -42.15
N PRO A 32 16.78 29.05 -40.84
CA PRO A 32 16.75 27.72 -40.28
C PRO A 32 15.56 26.93 -40.87
N PRO A 33 15.73 25.64 -41.19
CA PRO A 33 14.69 24.83 -41.75
C PRO A 33 13.50 24.79 -40.77
N GLY A 34 12.34 25.22 -41.24
CA GLY A 34 11.07 25.12 -40.51
C GLY A 34 10.82 23.65 -40.21
N VAL A 35 10.73 23.28 -38.92
CA VAL A 35 10.45 21.90 -38.49
C VAL A 35 8.99 21.65 -38.77
N ALA A 36 8.69 20.87 -39.80
CA ALA A 36 7.36 20.43 -40.15
C ALA A 36 6.85 19.39 -39.17
N GLY A 37 5.61 19.50 -38.68
CA GLY A 37 4.93 18.49 -37.88
C GLY A 37 4.86 18.79 -36.37
N MET A 38 4.77 20.06 -35.98
CA MET A 38 4.64 20.43 -34.56
C MET A 38 3.17 20.41 -34.12
N GLY A 39 2.91 19.71 -33.00
CA GLY A 39 1.63 19.82 -32.29
C GLY A 39 1.60 21.08 -31.43
N THR A 40 0.46 21.75 -31.42
CA THR A 40 0.20 22.92 -30.55
C THR A 40 -1.03 22.67 -29.70
N ALA A 41 -1.07 23.24 -28.49
CA ALA A 41 -2.22 23.21 -27.61
C ALA A 41 -2.48 24.58 -27.01
N LEU A 42 -3.77 24.86 -26.77
CA LEU A 42 -4.19 26.08 -26.11
C LEU A 42 -4.04 25.92 -24.59
N VAL A 43 -3.48 26.92 -23.92
CA VAL A 43 -3.46 27.03 -22.47
C VAL A 43 -4.89 27.30 -21.99
N THR A 44 -5.43 26.38 -21.18
CA THR A 44 -6.81 26.47 -20.72
C THR A 44 -6.89 26.60 -19.20
N THR A 45 -7.92 27.31 -18.72
CA THR A 45 -8.28 27.30 -17.30
C THR A 45 -9.37 26.26 -17.09
N GLN A 46 -9.05 25.23 -16.29
CA GLN A 46 -9.98 24.15 -15.99
C GLN A 46 -9.74 23.57 -14.59
N PRO A 47 -10.72 22.84 -14.04
CA PRO A 47 -10.50 22.15 -12.78
C PRO A 47 -9.36 21.14 -12.90
N PHE A 48 -8.37 21.24 -12.03
CA PHE A 48 -7.24 20.34 -11.95
C PHE A 48 -7.23 19.63 -10.61
N SER A 49 -7.18 18.30 -10.63
CA SER A 49 -7.09 17.48 -9.42
C SER A 49 -5.66 17.03 -9.20
N GLN A 50 -5.07 17.45 -8.11
CA GLN A 50 -3.80 16.88 -7.65
C GLN A 50 -4.06 15.49 -7.13
N VAL A 51 -3.29 14.52 -7.61
CA VAL A 51 -3.43 13.12 -7.24
C VAL A 51 -2.10 12.53 -6.80
N VAL A 52 -2.17 11.71 -5.77
CA VAL A 52 -1.07 10.84 -5.35
C VAL A 52 -1.47 9.42 -5.69
N THR A 53 -0.61 8.73 -6.44
CA THR A 53 -0.79 7.30 -6.74
C THR A 53 0.06 6.48 -5.78
N ALA A 54 -0.52 5.43 -5.23
CA ALA A 54 0.14 4.55 -4.29
C ALA A 54 -0.30 3.10 -4.46
N ILE A 55 0.60 2.18 -4.15
CA ILE A 55 0.27 0.76 -4.06
C ILE A 55 -0.09 0.45 -2.62
N GLY A 56 -1.17 -0.27 -2.43
CA GLY A 56 -1.66 -0.69 -1.12
C GLY A 56 -2.04 -2.16 -1.10
N THR A 57 -2.30 -2.65 0.10
CA THR A 57 -2.78 -4.01 0.33
C THR A 57 -4.13 -3.95 1.03
N VAL A 58 -5.06 -4.76 0.57
CA VAL A 58 -6.37 -4.93 1.22
C VAL A 58 -6.19 -5.75 2.49
N THR A 59 -6.59 -5.20 3.62
CA THR A 59 -6.48 -5.83 4.94
C THR A 59 -7.83 -5.82 5.65
N PRO A 60 -8.12 -6.77 6.53
CA PRO A 60 -9.28 -6.67 7.39
C PRO A 60 -9.17 -5.42 8.29
N ARG A 61 -10.30 -4.79 8.56
CA ARG A 61 -10.35 -3.68 9.52
C ARG A 61 -9.90 -4.14 10.91
N PRO A 62 -9.17 -3.33 11.69
CA PRO A 62 -8.84 -3.63 13.08
C PRO A 62 -10.10 -4.02 13.89
N GLY A 63 -10.01 -5.12 14.64
CA GLY A 63 -11.13 -5.71 15.36
C GLY A 63 -12.10 -6.56 14.50
N ARG A 64 -11.82 -6.74 13.21
CA ARG A 64 -12.55 -7.60 12.28
C ARG A 64 -11.70 -8.77 11.76
N VAL A 65 -10.62 -9.04 12.44
CA VAL A 65 -9.76 -10.21 12.24
C VAL A 65 -9.43 -10.81 13.60
N ALA A 66 -9.39 -12.13 13.67
CA ALA A 66 -9.00 -12.88 14.85
C ALA A 66 -7.98 -13.94 14.46
N GLU A 67 -6.82 -13.87 15.10
CA GLU A 67 -5.81 -14.93 15.08
C GLU A 67 -6.00 -15.81 16.31
N LEU A 68 -6.10 -17.11 16.08
CA LEU A 68 -6.42 -18.10 17.09
C LEU A 68 -5.27 -19.09 17.22
N SER A 69 -4.82 -19.33 18.46
CA SER A 69 -3.77 -20.29 18.80
C SER A 69 -4.22 -21.29 19.86
N ALA A 70 -3.44 -22.34 20.08
CA ALA A 70 -3.72 -23.32 21.11
C ALA A 70 -3.63 -22.73 22.51
N PRO A 71 -4.42 -23.20 23.52
CA PRO A 71 -4.38 -22.70 24.89
C PRO A 71 -3.13 -23.17 25.66
N ALA A 72 -2.53 -24.26 25.23
CA ALA A 72 -1.30 -24.85 25.76
C ALA A 72 -0.69 -25.75 24.69
N SER A 73 0.55 -26.22 24.90
CA SER A 73 1.17 -27.23 24.03
C SER A 73 0.31 -28.50 24.05
N THR A 74 -0.18 -28.90 22.89
CA THR A 74 -1.14 -29.98 22.73
C THR A 74 -1.08 -30.57 21.32
N ARG A 75 -1.97 -31.49 21.00
CA ARG A 75 -2.10 -32.08 19.66
C ARG A 75 -3.47 -31.79 19.06
N VAL A 76 -3.48 -31.53 17.76
CA VAL A 76 -4.73 -31.36 16.98
C VAL A 76 -5.43 -32.71 16.85
N ALA A 77 -6.63 -32.83 17.41
CA ALA A 77 -7.43 -34.04 17.36
C ALA A 77 -8.40 -34.03 16.17
N GLN A 78 -9.02 -32.88 15.86
CA GLN A 78 -9.95 -32.75 14.76
C GLN A 78 -9.94 -31.32 14.17
N ILE A 79 -10.20 -31.21 12.87
CA ILE A 79 -10.35 -29.95 12.15
C ILE A 79 -11.73 -29.95 11.49
N PHE A 80 -12.53 -28.91 11.72
CA PHE A 80 -13.93 -28.81 11.26
C PHE A 80 -14.09 -27.90 10.05
N VAL A 81 -13.08 -27.09 9.73
CA VAL A 81 -13.15 -26.05 8.69
C VAL A 81 -11.99 -26.15 7.71
N ALA A 82 -12.16 -25.52 6.55
CA ALA A 82 -11.15 -25.43 5.51
C ALA A 82 -10.80 -23.96 5.20
N PRO A 83 -9.61 -23.67 4.63
CA PRO A 83 -9.29 -22.35 4.13
C PRO A 83 -10.32 -21.87 3.11
N GLY A 84 -10.75 -20.60 3.23
CA GLY A 84 -11.78 -20.00 2.39
C GLY A 84 -13.23 -20.32 2.82
N GLN A 85 -13.44 -21.18 3.82
CA GLN A 85 -14.77 -21.50 4.32
C GLN A 85 -15.35 -20.34 5.15
N ARG A 86 -16.65 -20.07 5.00
CA ARG A 86 -17.40 -19.15 5.85
C ARG A 86 -17.77 -19.81 7.16
N VAL A 87 -17.62 -19.07 8.25
CA VAL A 87 -17.93 -19.50 9.61
C VAL A 87 -18.80 -18.46 10.29
N ALA A 88 -19.73 -18.93 11.13
CA ALA A 88 -20.49 -18.07 12.05
C ALA A 88 -19.72 -17.90 13.37
N GLN A 89 -20.07 -16.87 14.12
CA GLN A 89 -19.55 -16.72 15.47
C GLN A 89 -19.98 -17.91 16.35
N GLY A 90 -19.02 -18.53 17.01
CA GLY A 90 -19.24 -19.68 17.89
C GLY A 90 -19.02 -21.03 17.21
N ASP A 91 -18.88 -21.11 15.88
CA ASP A 91 -18.60 -22.35 15.17
C ASP A 91 -17.30 -22.99 15.64
N ASP A 92 -17.27 -24.31 15.72
CA ASP A 92 -16.11 -25.10 16.07
C ASP A 92 -15.15 -25.12 14.88
N LEU A 93 -13.89 -24.76 15.13
CA LEU A 93 -12.85 -24.66 14.10
C LEU A 93 -11.84 -25.82 14.20
N VAL A 94 -11.29 -26.02 15.41
CA VAL A 94 -10.32 -27.07 15.72
C VAL A 94 -10.61 -27.63 17.10
N GLU A 95 -10.50 -28.91 17.24
CA GLU A 95 -10.51 -29.61 18.52
C GLU A 95 -9.13 -30.16 18.81
N PHE A 96 -8.66 -29.90 20.01
CA PHE A 96 -7.40 -30.43 20.53
C PHE A 96 -7.65 -31.69 21.35
N GLU A 97 -6.60 -32.46 21.60
CA GLU A 97 -6.65 -33.62 22.49
C GLU A 97 -7.12 -33.18 23.88
N ARG A 98 -8.34 -33.61 24.27
CA ARG A 98 -9.02 -33.11 25.49
C ARG A 98 -8.52 -33.75 26.77
N ALA A 99 -8.03 -34.99 26.68
CA ALA A 99 -7.67 -35.77 27.86
C ALA A 99 -6.72 -35.07 28.85
N PRO A 100 -5.64 -34.38 28.43
CA PRO A 100 -4.77 -33.64 29.33
C PRO A 100 -5.47 -32.47 30.03
N PHE A 101 -6.33 -31.74 29.30
CA PHE A 101 -7.06 -30.58 29.84
C PHE A 101 -8.14 -31.03 30.85
N ASP A 102 -8.84 -32.12 30.57
CA ASP A 102 -9.85 -32.70 31.45
C ASP A 102 -9.22 -33.24 32.74
N ALA A 103 -8.03 -33.85 32.65
CA ALA A 103 -7.30 -34.33 33.79
C ALA A 103 -6.78 -33.18 34.67
N ALA A 104 -6.21 -32.13 34.07
CA ALA A 104 -5.72 -30.95 34.78
C ALA A 104 -6.85 -30.22 35.50
N ALA A 105 -8.00 -29.99 34.84
CA ALA A 105 -9.16 -29.33 35.44
C ALA A 105 -9.71 -30.12 36.64
N ARG A 106 -9.87 -31.44 36.49
CA ARG A 106 -10.30 -32.31 37.63
C ARG A 106 -9.34 -32.29 38.78
N SER A 107 -8.03 -32.37 38.53
CA SER A 107 -7.02 -32.27 39.57
C SER A 107 -7.07 -30.99 40.36
N ALA A 108 -7.20 -29.84 39.64
CA ALA A 108 -7.29 -28.53 40.26
C ALA A 108 -8.60 -28.33 41.05
N GLU A 109 -9.72 -28.87 40.60
CA GLU A 109 -10.99 -28.86 41.36
C GLU A 109 -10.91 -29.67 42.64
N ILE A 110 -10.29 -30.85 42.61
CA ILE A 110 -10.06 -31.67 43.80
C ILE A 110 -9.16 -30.94 44.80
N ALA A 111 -8.08 -30.29 44.31
CA ALA A 111 -7.17 -29.52 45.16
C ALA A 111 -7.91 -28.32 45.81
N LEU A 112 -8.73 -27.59 45.07
CA LEU A 112 -9.55 -26.51 45.60
C LEU A 112 -10.49 -27.00 46.71
N GLY A 113 -11.27 -28.03 46.44
CA GLY A 113 -12.15 -28.62 47.46
C GLY A 113 -11.41 -29.13 48.70
N SER A 114 -10.18 -29.62 48.58
CA SER A 114 -9.34 -29.96 49.72
C SER A 114 -8.89 -28.74 50.52
N ALA A 115 -8.43 -27.69 49.84
CA ALA A 115 -8.03 -26.44 50.49
C ALA A 115 -9.20 -25.78 51.23
N GLU A 116 -10.39 -25.74 50.63
CA GLU A 116 -11.62 -25.20 51.24
C GLU A 116 -11.98 -25.95 52.51
N ARG A 117 -11.93 -27.29 52.51
CA ARG A 117 -12.17 -28.08 53.69
C ARG A 117 -11.14 -27.84 54.80
N THR A 118 -9.88 -27.67 54.44
CA THR A 118 -8.78 -27.36 55.38
C THR A 118 -8.99 -25.97 56.00
N TYR A 119 -9.30 -24.98 55.18
CA TYR A 119 -9.62 -23.63 55.66
C TYR A 119 -10.82 -23.62 56.60
N ALA A 120 -11.95 -24.24 56.22
CA ALA A 120 -13.13 -24.34 57.08
C ALA A 120 -12.86 -25.05 58.44
N ARG A 121 -11.93 -26.01 58.47
CA ARG A 121 -11.46 -26.64 59.69
C ARG A 121 -10.62 -25.68 60.50
N ALA A 122 -9.64 -25.00 59.89
CA ALA A 122 -8.76 -24.04 60.55
C ALA A 122 -9.56 -22.93 61.23
N VAL A 123 -10.53 -22.34 60.50
CA VAL A 123 -11.45 -21.29 61.07
C VAL A 123 -12.16 -21.79 62.31
N ARG A 124 -12.73 -23.00 62.30
CA ARG A 124 -13.44 -23.55 63.49
C ARG A 124 -12.47 -23.77 64.68
N LEU A 125 -11.25 -24.22 64.43
CA LEU A 125 -10.26 -24.44 65.47
C LEU A 125 -9.72 -23.14 66.07
N VAL A 126 -9.56 -22.09 65.24
CA VAL A 126 -9.23 -20.73 65.70
C VAL A 126 -10.35 -20.17 66.59
N GLN A 127 -11.60 -20.31 66.14
CA GLN A 127 -12.77 -19.88 66.94
C GLN A 127 -12.86 -20.61 68.28
N ALA A 128 -12.43 -21.87 68.35
CA ALA A 128 -12.36 -22.66 69.56
C ALA A 128 -11.12 -22.34 70.42
N GLY A 129 -10.24 -21.42 70.02
CA GLY A 129 -9.02 -21.08 70.74
C GLY A 129 -7.91 -22.15 70.67
N ILE A 130 -7.99 -23.12 69.72
CA ILE A 130 -7.08 -24.23 69.60
C ILE A 130 -5.92 -23.91 68.67
N LEU A 131 -6.15 -23.13 67.58
CA LEU A 131 -5.16 -22.71 66.60
C LEU A 131 -4.93 -21.22 66.62
N PRO A 132 -3.71 -20.74 66.31
CA PRO A 132 -3.44 -19.31 66.06
C PRO A 132 -4.15 -18.79 64.81
N GLN A 133 -4.51 -17.52 64.81
CA GLN A 133 -5.12 -16.84 63.65
C GLN A 133 -4.31 -17.01 62.36
N LYS A 134 -2.96 -16.98 62.46
CA LYS A 134 -2.01 -17.17 61.34
C LYS A 134 -2.29 -18.46 60.55
N ASP A 135 -2.71 -19.53 61.19
CA ASP A 135 -2.94 -20.83 60.50
C ASP A 135 -4.24 -20.75 59.65
N SER A 136 -5.23 -20.00 60.10
CA SER A 136 -6.44 -19.70 59.31
C SER A 136 -6.10 -18.79 58.13
N ASP A 137 -5.24 -17.79 58.33
CA ASP A 137 -4.83 -16.86 57.27
C ASP A 137 -4.01 -17.60 56.22
N GLN A 138 -3.14 -18.50 56.60
CA GLN A 138 -2.38 -19.36 55.68
C GLN A 138 -3.32 -20.27 54.87
N ALA A 139 -4.27 -20.93 55.52
CA ALA A 139 -5.22 -21.78 54.84
C ALA A 139 -6.13 -20.98 53.86
N ALA A 140 -6.43 -19.72 54.19
CA ALA A 140 -7.13 -18.83 53.27
C ALA A 140 -6.31 -18.50 52.03
N ALA A 141 -5.01 -18.25 52.18
CA ALA A 141 -4.09 -18.04 51.06
C ALA A 141 -4.00 -19.28 50.15
N ASP A 142 -3.96 -20.49 50.77
CA ASP A 142 -3.96 -21.75 50.01
C ASP A 142 -5.23 -21.97 49.20
N VAL A 143 -6.39 -21.59 49.74
CA VAL A 143 -7.67 -21.59 48.99
C VAL A 143 -7.60 -20.64 47.81
N ALA A 144 -7.12 -19.40 48.02
CA ALA A 144 -7.01 -18.43 46.96
C ALA A 144 -6.10 -18.92 45.80
N GLN A 145 -4.96 -19.55 46.16
CA GLN A 145 -4.05 -20.14 45.15
C GLN A 145 -4.71 -21.31 44.42
N ALA A 146 -5.38 -22.22 45.10
CA ALA A 146 -6.10 -23.33 44.48
C ALA A 146 -7.23 -22.88 43.59
N GLN A 147 -7.94 -21.78 43.95
CA GLN A 147 -8.98 -21.19 43.15
C GLN A 147 -8.47 -20.62 41.83
N VAL A 148 -7.32 -19.92 41.87
CA VAL A 148 -6.66 -19.40 40.65
C VAL A 148 -6.28 -20.58 39.74
N ALA A 149 -5.72 -21.66 40.27
CA ALA A 149 -5.37 -22.85 39.51
C ALA A 149 -6.61 -23.51 38.87
N ALA A 150 -7.72 -23.65 39.61
CA ALA A 150 -8.97 -24.23 39.11
C ALA A 150 -9.58 -23.39 37.98
N VAL A 151 -9.59 -22.05 38.12
CA VAL A 151 -10.08 -21.13 37.06
C VAL A 151 -9.23 -21.23 35.81
N THR A 152 -7.91 -21.26 35.96
CA THR A 152 -6.96 -21.33 34.84
C THR A 152 -7.09 -22.63 34.05
N THR A 153 -7.13 -23.78 34.74
CA THR A 153 -7.27 -25.10 34.12
C THR A 153 -8.64 -25.29 33.46
N ARG A 154 -9.69 -24.79 34.11
CA ARG A 154 -11.06 -24.78 33.50
C ARG A 154 -11.12 -23.94 32.23
N ARG A 155 -10.45 -22.78 32.22
CA ARG A 155 -10.35 -21.95 31.01
C ARG A 155 -9.60 -22.68 29.89
N ALA A 156 -8.47 -23.33 30.20
CA ALA A 156 -7.75 -24.14 29.21
C ALA A 156 -8.60 -25.30 28.67
N GLN A 157 -9.38 -25.98 29.53
CA GLN A 157 -10.32 -27.02 29.12
C GLN A 157 -11.40 -26.50 28.15
N GLN A 158 -11.98 -25.32 28.41
CA GLN A 158 -12.94 -24.69 27.51
C GLN A 158 -12.35 -24.33 26.15
N LEU A 159 -11.08 -23.94 26.12
CA LEU A 159 -10.34 -23.60 24.92
C LEU A 159 -9.75 -24.82 24.19
N ALA A 160 -9.94 -26.04 24.72
CA ALA A 160 -9.59 -27.27 24.01
C ALA A 160 -10.41 -27.48 22.73
N THR A 161 -11.52 -26.76 22.58
CA THR A 161 -12.20 -26.57 21.30
C THR A 161 -12.10 -25.12 20.90
N LEU A 162 -11.38 -24.83 19.81
CA LEU A 162 -11.18 -23.50 19.31
C LEU A 162 -12.42 -23.11 18.49
N ARG A 163 -13.03 -21.97 18.88
CA ARG A 163 -14.27 -21.46 18.26
C ARG A 163 -14.06 -20.13 17.60
N ALA A 164 -14.83 -19.87 16.54
CA ALA A 164 -14.79 -18.58 15.85
C ALA A 164 -15.30 -17.44 16.78
N PRO A 165 -14.49 -16.43 17.07
CA PRO A 165 -14.94 -15.30 17.91
C PRO A 165 -15.79 -14.28 17.15
N LEU A 166 -15.78 -14.34 15.82
CA LEU A 166 -16.58 -13.50 14.92
C LEU A 166 -17.02 -14.29 13.70
N ALA A 167 -18.11 -13.85 13.06
CA ALA A 167 -18.53 -14.37 11.78
C ALA A 167 -17.58 -13.84 10.66
N GLY A 168 -17.15 -14.73 9.76
CA GLY A 168 -16.21 -14.34 8.72
C GLY A 168 -15.82 -15.49 7.80
N VAL A 169 -14.62 -15.38 7.25
CA VAL A 169 -14.01 -16.39 6.38
C VAL A 169 -12.65 -16.79 6.99
N VAL A 170 -12.33 -18.08 6.92
CA VAL A 170 -11.00 -18.58 7.30
C VAL A 170 -10.00 -18.14 6.24
N THR A 171 -9.13 -17.18 6.59
CA THR A 171 -8.13 -16.62 5.68
C THR A 171 -6.81 -17.39 5.71
N ARG A 172 -6.48 -17.95 6.87
CA ARG A 172 -5.26 -18.76 7.06
C ARG A 172 -5.55 -19.97 7.93
N MET A 173 -4.97 -21.11 7.59
CA MET A 173 -5.01 -22.31 8.39
C MET A 173 -3.64 -22.98 8.40
N ASN A 174 -3.03 -23.04 9.57
CA ASN A 174 -1.76 -23.72 9.83
C ASN A 174 -1.97 -25.00 10.68
N ALA A 175 -3.22 -25.28 11.08
CA ALA A 175 -3.53 -26.48 11.83
C ALA A 175 -3.42 -27.71 10.92
N VAL A 176 -2.70 -28.73 11.37
CA VAL A 176 -2.55 -30.04 10.71
C VAL A 176 -3.01 -31.13 11.65
N LEU A 177 -3.85 -32.03 11.17
CA LEU A 177 -4.39 -33.12 11.97
C LEU A 177 -3.25 -33.98 12.56
N GLY A 178 -3.30 -34.25 13.86
CA GLY A 178 -2.31 -35.04 14.58
C GLY A 178 -1.00 -34.31 14.90
N ALA A 179 -0.78 -33.09 14.40
CA ALA A 179 0.41 -32.30 14.71
C ALA A 179 0.39 -31.78 16.15
N SER A 180 1.57 -31.70 16.76
CA SER A 180 1.79 -30.96 18.02
C SER A 180 1.85 -29.46 17.72
N VAL A 181 1.17 -28.68 18.54
CA VAL A 181 1.04 -27.22 18.39
C VAL A 181 1.34 -26.52 19.71
N ASP A 182 1.87 -25.29 19.62
CA ASP A 182 2.22 -24.46 20.75
C ASP A 182 1.38 -23.17 20.79
N PRO A 183 1.18 -22.57 21.99
CA PRO A 183 0.40 -21.33 22.15
C PRO A 183 0.95 -20.12 21.38
N SER A 184 2.26 -20.11 21.09
CA SER A 184 2.94 -19.01 20.39
C SER A 184 2.67 -18.95 18.90
N GLN A 185 2.09 -20.03 18.31
CA GLN A 185 1.85 -20.12 16.87
C GLN A 185 0.37 -19.91 16.55
N PRO A 186 0.02 -18.94 15.71
CA PRO A 186 -1.34 -18.80 15.21
C PRO A 186 -1.68 -19.97 14.28
N LEU A 187 -2.77 -20.67 14.60
CA LEU A 187 -3.25 -21.83 13.88
C LEU A 187 -4.31 -21.48 12.83
N ILE A 188 -5.21 -20.59 13.17
CA ILE A 188 -6.30 -20.16 12.32
C ILE A 188 -6.44 -18.66 12.39
N GLU A 189 -6.70 -18.05 11.24
CA GLU A 189 -7.10 -16.66 11.11
C GLU A 189 -8.50 -16.60 10.51
N VAL A 190 -9.40 -15.90 11.18
CA VAL A 190 -10.77 -15.63 10.70
C VAL A 190 -10.93 -14.14 10.52
N ALA A 191 -11.37 -13.70 9.35
CA ALA A 191 -11.57 -12.29 9.04
C ALA A 191 -12.95 -12.02 8.42
N ASP A 192 -13.50 -10.86 8.72
CA ASP A 192 -14.76 -10.38 8.14
C ASP A 192 -14.50 -9.76 6.74
N PRO A 193 -14.95 -10.39 5.65
CA PRO A 193 -14.72 -9.89 4.30
C PRO A 193 -15.58 -8.67 3.94
N ALA A 194 -16.55 -8.30 4.78
CA ALA A 194 -17.39 -7.12 4.55
C ALA A 194 -16.77 -5.83 5.12
N SER A 195 -15.77 -5.96 5.99
CA SER A 195 -15.14 -4.85 6.69
C SER A 195 -13.65 -4.77 6.33
N LEU A 196 -13.35 -4.21 5.16
CA LEU A 196 -12.02 -4.12 4.62
C LEU A 196 -11.48 -2.69 4.67
N ASP A 197 -10.20 -2.57 4.97
CA ASP A 197 -9.39 -1.38 4.83
C ASP A 197 -8.33 -1.61 3.75
N ILE A 198 -7.76 -0.53 3.24
CA ILE A 198 -6.60 -0.59 2.37
C ILE A 198 -5.47 0.17 3.07
N VAL A 199 -4.32 -0.45 3.15
CA VAL A 199 -3.12 0.17 3.69
C VAL A 199 -2.17 0.47 2.54
N PHE A 200 -1.95 1.75 2.28
CA PHE A 200 -0.99 2.24 1.29
C PHE A 200 0.32 2.59 1.97
N ASN A 201 1.43 2.28 1.33
CA ASN A 201 2.75 2.70 1.74
C ASN A 201 3.22 3.82 0.82
N VAL A 202 3.29 5.03 1.34
CA VAL A 202 3.67 6.22 0.58
C VAL A 202 4.96 6.85 1.12
N THR A 203 5.66 7.62 0.31
CA THR A 203 6.83 8.37 0.78
C THR A 203 6.41 9.46 1.76
N PRO A 204 7.30 9.91 2.67
CA PRO A 204 6.99 11.02 3.59
C PRO A 204 6.55 12.30 2.87
N ALA A 205 7.13 12.59 1.70
CA ALA A 205 6.75 13.75 0.88
C ALA A 205 5.31 13.62 0.34
N GLN A 206 4.91 12.43 -0.11
CA GLN A 206 3.54 12.17 -0.55
C GLN A 206 2.56 12.19 0.63
N ALA A 207 2.97 11.64 1.79
CA ALA A 207 2.14 11.63 3.00
C ALA A 207 1.78 13.05 3.48
N ALA A 208 2.69 14.01 3.32
CA ALA A 208 2.45 15.42 3.66
C ALA A 208 1.31 16.07 2.85
N LEU A 209 1.02 15.54 1.66
CA LEU A 209 -0.07 16.01 0.79
C LEU A 209 -1.41 15.31 1.07
N ILE A 210 -1.37 14.16 1.76
CA ILE A 210 -2.55 13.32 1.99
C ILE A 210 -3.17 13.69 3.34
N HIS A 211 -4.47 13.94 3.35
CA HIS A 211 -5.21 14.28 4.55
C HIS A 211 -6.38 13.31 4.75
N ARG A 212 -6.78 13.15 6.02
CA ARG A 212 -8.01 12.42 6.34
C ARG A 212 -9.20 13.04 5.60
N GLY A 213 -10.00 12.19 4.98
CA GLY A 213 -11.16 12.62 4.19
C GLY A 213 -10.89 12.73 2.70
N ASN A 214 -9.62 12.70 2.24
CA ASN A 214 -9.34 12.65 0.82
C ASN A 214 -10.02 11.45 0.17
N THR A 215 -10.70 11.69 -0.96
CA THR A 215 -11.34 10.63 -1.74
C THR A 215 -10.32 9.93 -2.63
N MET A 216 -10.60 8.67 -2.93
CA MET A 216 -9.75 7.90 -3.81
C MET A 216 -10.53 6.91 -4.67
N THR A 217 -9.95 6.53 -5.80
CA THR A 217 -10.35 5.39 -6.60
C THR A 217 -9.35 4.26 -6.42
N VAL A 218 -9.86 3.02 -6.40
CA VAL A 218 -9.06 1.81 -6.18
C VAL A 218 -9.24 0.88 -7.37
N THR A 219 -8.13 0.46 -7.94
CA THR A 219 -8.08 -0.52 -9.04
C THR A 219 -7.19 -1.69 -8.65
N ALA A 220 -7.44 -2.86 -9.20
CA ALA A 220 -6.62 -4.04 -9.04
C ALA A 220 -6.13 -4.54 -10.40
N GLY A 221 -5.00 -5.25 -10.42
CA GLY A 221 -4.35 -5.70 -11.65
C GLY A 221 -3.06 -4.94 -11.94
N GLU A 222 -2.57 -5.01 -13.16
CA GLU A 222 -1.33 -4.34 -13.54
C GLU A 222 -1.58 -2.85 -13.85
N GLY A 223 -1.21 -1.99 -12.92
CA GLY A 223 -1.24 -0.53 -13.09
C GLY A 223 -2.60 0.11 -12.88
N MET A 224 -2.70 1.38 -13.32
CA MET A 224 -3.88 2.23 -13.10
C MET A 224 -5.06 1.94 -14.04
N GLN A 225 -4.87 1.14 -15.08
CA GLN A 225 -5.91 0.69 -16.01
C GLN A 225 -6.53 -0.64 -15.57
N GLY A 226 -6.20 -1.12 -14.36
CA GLY A 226 -6.75 -2.33 -13.78
C GLY A 226 -8.25 -2.27 -13.53
N GLU A 227 -8.82 -3.42 -13.17
CA GLU A 227 -10.24 -3.55 -12.88
C GLU A 227 -10.62 -2.74 -11.63
N ALA A 228 -11.72 -1.98 -11.70
CA ALA A 228 -12.17 -1.14 -10.60
C ALA A 228 -12.62 -1.97 -9.40
N VAL A 229 -11.95 -1.81 -8.27
CA VAL A 229 -12.31 -2.42 -6.98
C VAL A 229 -13.33 -1.57 -6.24
N GLY A 230 -13.27 -0.25 -6.39
CA GLY A 230 -14.22 0.66 -5.79
C GLY A 230 -13.68 2.05 -5.49
N GLN A 231 -14.45 2.78 -4.70
CA GLN A 231 -14.10 4.11 -4.20
C GLN A 231 -13.89 4.05 -2.69
N GLY A 232 -12.93 4.83 -2.21
CA GLY A 232 -12.57 4.88 -0.81
C GLY A 232 -12.31 6.30 -0.32
N VAL A 233 -12.11 6.39 0.99
CA VAL A 233 -11.77 7.64 1.69
C VAL A 233 -10.61 7.37 2.64
N VAL A 234 -9.64 8.28 2.68
CA VAL A 234 -8.53 8.22 3.61
C VAL A 234 -9.05 8.36 5.05
N ALA A 235 -8.83 7.33 5.85
CA ALA A 235 -9.26 7.26 7.24
C ALA A 235 -8.22 7.84 8.20
N ALA A 236 -6.94 7.53 7.93
CA ALA A 236 -5.82 8.02 8.74
C ALA A 236 -4.52 8.02 7.94
N VAL A 237 -3.66 8.96 8.26
CA VAL A 237 -2.26 9.02 7.79
C VAL A 237 -1.38 8.72 8.99
N GLY A 238 -0.42 7.81 8.82
CA GLY A 238 0.52 7.44 9.88
C GLY A 238 1.37 8.63 10.32
N ALA A 239 1.59 8.74 11.62
CA ALA A 239 2.43 9.79 12.20
C ALA A 239 3.92 9.42 12.20
N ALA A 240 4.26 8.16 11.91
CA ALA A 240 5.63 7.66 11.92
C ALA A 240 6.02 7.10 10.56
N VAL A 241 7.32 7.19 10.26
CA VAL A 241 7.94 6.52 9.12
C VAL A 241 8.42 5.15 9.59
N ASP A 242 8.02 4.11 8.89
CA ASP A 242 8.51 2.75 9.15
C ASP A 242 10.00 2.66 8.83
N ALA A 243 10.80 2.12 9.75
CA ALA A 243 12.26 2.12 9.63
C ALA A 243 12.77 1.19 8.53
N VAL A 244 12.03 0.15 8.19
CA VAL A 244 12.42 -0.87 7.20
C VAL A 244 12.02 -0.41 5.80
N SER A 245 10.74 -0.08 5.61
CA SER A 245 10.21 0.32 4.30
C SER A 245 10.48 1.80 3.97
N ARG A 246 10.85 2.62 4.96
CA ARG A 246 10.99 4.09 4.87
C ARG A 246 9.72 4.79 4.34
N ALA A 247 8.60 4.17 4.54
CA ALA A 247 7.30 4.64 4.08
C ALA A 247 6.41 5.05 5.25
N VAL A 248 5.41 5.86 4.95
CA VAL A 248 4.31 6.22 5.85
C VAL A 248 3.10 5.40 5.46
N ALA A 249 2.48 4.72 6.42
CA ALA A 249 1.27 3.97 6.19
C ALA A 249 0.06 4.89 6.14
N VAL A 250 -0.67 4.88 5.04
CA VAL A 250 -1.95 5.58 4.86
C VAL A 250 -3.06 4.54 4.82
N ARG A 251 -3.96 4.63 5.78
CA ARG A 251 -5.11 3.74 5.88
C ARG A 251 -6.34 4.39 5.25
N ALA A 252 -7.04 3.65 4.42
CA ALA A 252 -8.26 4.10 3.78
C ALA A 252 -9.39 3.07 3.90
N TRP A 253 -10.62 3.55 3.96
CA TRP A 253 -11.81 2.74 3.96
C TRP A 253 -12.37 2.61 2.56
N LEU A 254 -12.78 1.41 2.18
CA LEU A 254 -13.54 1.19 0.97
C LEU A 254 -15.01 1.52 1.25
N VAL A 255 -15.49 2.65 0.72
CA VAL A 255 -16.84 3.17 0.99
C VAL A 255 -17.85 2.62 -0.03
N ARG A 256 -17.43 2.50 -1.29
CA ARG A 256 -18.25 1.97 -2.38
C ARG A 256 -17.46 0.87 -3.08
N PRO A 257 -17.56 -0.38 -2.60
CA PRO A 257 -16.94 -1.50 -3.30
C PRO A 257 -17.61 -1.73 -4.65
N SER A 258 -16.85 -2.23 -5.62
CA SER A 258 -17.41 -2.64 -6.91
C SER A 258 -18.37 -3.81 -6.71
N ALA A 259 -19.55 -3.74 -7.33
CA ALA A 259 -20.51 -4.85 -7.31
C ALA A 259 -20.07 -6.04 -8.15
N THR A 260 -19.24 -5.78 -9.18
CA THR A 260 -18.78 -6.80 -10.13
C THR A 260 -17.52 -7.53 -9.66
N ARG A 261 -16.70 -6.84 -8.83
CA ARG A 261 -15.43 -7.38 -8.34
C ARG A 261 -15.20 -7.02 -6.88
N PRO A 262 -15.51 -7.90 -5.94
CA PRO A 262 -15.19 -7.69 -4.54
C PRO A 262 -13.67 -7.73 -4.31
N ALA A 263 -13.16 -6.85 -3.45
CA ALA A 263 -11.78 -6.87 -2.99
C ALA A 263 -11.50 -8.14 -2.18
N ARG A 264 -10.31 -8.71 -2.34
CA ARG A 264 -9.87 -9.89 -1.58
C ARG A 264 -8.85 -9.48 -0.52
N ILE A 265 -8.93 -10.08 0.66
CA ILE A 265 -7.94 -9.91 1.72
C ILE A 265 -6.57 -10.34 1.21
N GLY A 266 -5.54 -9.51 1.44
CA GLY A 266 -4.17 -9.74 0.96
C GLY A 266 -3.92 -9.28 -0.47
N GLU A 267 -4.93 -8.79 -1.19
CA GLU A 267 -4.79 -8.34 -2.57
C GLU A 267 -4.03 -7.02 -2.63
N SER A 268 -3.08 -6.93 -3.59
CA SER A 268 -2.42 -5.68 -3.92
C SER A 268 -3.30 -4.85 -4.85
N VAL A 269 -3.47 -3.57 -4.51
CA VAL A 269 -4.32 -2.63 -5.24
C VAL A 269 -3.59 -1.32 -5.49
N PHE A 270 -4.01 -0.62 -6.54
CA PHE A 270 -3.55 0.73 -6.85
C PHE A 270 -4.59 1.73 -6.35
N GLY A 271 -4.14 2.71 -5.58
CA GLY A 271 -4.96 3.83 -5.11
C GLY A 271 -4.58 5.12 -5.81
N ARG A 272 -5.57 5.82 -6.33
CA ARG A 272 -5.45 7.18 -6.83
C ARG A 272 -6.14 8.12 -5.85
N ILE A 273 -5.36 8.76 -4.99
CA ILE A 273 -5.83 9.61 -3.90
C ILE A 273 -5.87 11.05 -4.38
N VAL A 274 -7.02 11.70 -4.32
CA VAL A 274 -7.19 13.12 -4.65
C VAL A 274 -6.78 13.95 -3.43
N THR A 275 -5.67 14.67 -3.54
CA THR A 275 -5.11 15.47 -2.44
C THR A 275 -5.54 16.93 -2.47
N GLY A 276 -5.90 17.45 -3.65
CA GLY A 276 -6.39 18.81 -3.84
C GLY A 276 -7.16 18.96 -5.15
N VAL A 277 -8.05 19.91 -5.19
CA VAL A 277 -8.76 20.30 -6.42
C VAL A 277 -8.66 21.81 -6.58
N HIS A 278 -8.00 22.27 -7.64
CA HIS A 278 -7.89 23.66 -8.01
C HIS A 278 -8.93 23.96 -9.11
N ALA A 279 -9.99 24.67 -8.77
CA ALA A 279 -11.14 24.89 -9.67
C ALA A 279 -10.77 25.69 -10.93
N HIS A 280 -9.76 26.55 -10.84
CA HIS A 280 -9.33 27.46 -11.91
C HIS A 280 -7.82 27.36 -12.15
N ALA A 281 -7.31 26.15 -12.34
CA ALA A 281 -5.91 25.94 -12.64
C ALA A 281 -5.60 26.25 -14.10
N VAL A 282 -4.51 26.96 -14.36
CA VAL A 282 -3.96 27.12 -15.71
C VAL A 282 -3.27 25.80 -16.06
N THR A 283 -3.71 25.14 -17.11
CA THR A 283 -3.24 23.79 -17.47
C THR A 283 -2.70 23.73 -18.88
N VAL A 284 -1.68 22.90 -19.05
CA VAL A 284 -1.08 22.55 -20.35
C VAL A 284 -0.94 21.04 -20.46
N PRO A 285 -0.91 20.44 -21.65
CA PRO A 285 -0.51 19.06 -21.83
C PRO A 285 0.90 18.82 -21.29
N VAL A 286 1.13 17.67 -20.65
CA VAL A 286 2.46 17.32 -20.07
C VAL A 286 3.54 17.33 -21.15
N GLU A 287 3.18 16.99 -22.39
CA GLU A 287 4.06 16.98 -23.56
C GLU A 287 4.63 18.38 -23.90
N ALA A 288 3.99 19.46 -23.46
CA ALA A 288 4.47 20.82 -23.67
C ALA A 288 5.62 21.22 -22.73
N LEU A 289 5.84 20.44 -21.65
CA LEU A 289 6.87 20.72 -20.65
C LEU A 289 8.24 20.21 -21.11
N VAL A 290 9.17 21.12 -21.31
CA VAL A 290 10.57 20.80 -21.65
C VAL A 290 11.43 21.00 -20.39
N PRO A 291 12.16 19.96 -19.93
CA PRO A 291 13.11 20.12 -18.81
C PRO A 291 14.19 21.15 -19.15
N SER A 292 14.52 22.02 -18.20
CA SER A 292 15.54 23.05 -18.36
C SER A 292 16.20 23.36 -17.01
N GLY A 293 17.45 22.91 -16.84
CA GLY A 293 18.11 22.99 -15.53
C GLY A 293 17.31 22.29 -14.44
N ASP A 294 17.09 22.97 -13.31
CA ASP A 294 16.32 22.44 -12.17
C ASP A 294 14.79 22.63 -12.32
N GLY A 295 14.31 23.12 -13.48
CA GLY A 295 12.90 23.44 -13.69
C GLY A 295 12.38 23.02 -15.05
N PHE A 296 11.33 23.71 -15.48
CA PHE A 296 10.66 23.47 -16.77
C PHE A 296 10.52 24.77 -17.53
N ARG A 297 10.57 24.64 -18.85
CA ARG A 297 10.19 25.69 -19.80
C ARG A 297 9.13 25.19 -20.74
N VAL A 298 8.39 26.11 -21.33
CA VAL A 298 7.46 25.84 -22.43
C VAL A 298 7.80 26.79 -23.58
N PHE A 299 7.41 26.42 -24.79
CA PHE A 299 7.51 27.29 -25.96
C PHE A 299 6.14 27.87 -26.25
N VAL A 300 6.00 29.19 -26.11
CA VAL A 300 4.79 29.94 -26.40
C VAL A 300 4.90 30.48 -27.81
N VAL A 301 3.85 30.29 -28.61
CA VAL A 301 3.77 30.77 -29.99
C VAL A 301 3.11 32.14 -30.01
N ASP A 302 3.79 33.13 -30.59
CA ASP A 302 3.22 34.47 -30.80
C ASP A 302 2.32 34.56 -32.04
N SER A 303 1.78 35.77 -32.32
CA SER A 303 0.93 36.06 -33.48
C SER A 303 1.66 35.87 -34.82
N ASP A 304 2.98 36.02 -34.83
CA ASP A 304 3.83 35.93 -36.04
C ASP A 304 4.32 34.50 -36.30
N GLY A 305 3.92 33.54 -35.44
CA GLY A 305 4.30 32.14 -35.54
C GLY A 305 5.72 31.86 -35.06
N VAL A 306 6.26 32.69 -34.17
CA VAL A 306 7.58 32.50 -33.57
C VAL A 306 7.40 31.88 -32.18
N ALA A 307 8.22 30.88 -31.88
CA ALA A 307 8.23 30.18 -30.60
C ALA A 307 9.20 30.82 -29.62
N HIS A 308 8.70 31.27 -28.49
CA HIS A 308 9.49 31.84 -27.40
C HIS A 308 9.59 30.93 -26.20
N ALA A 309 10.82 30.59 -25.81
CA ALA A 309 11.08 29.80 -24.62
C ALA A 309 10.77 30.60 -23.36
N ARG A 310 9.86 30.11 -22.53
CA ARG A 310 9.45 30.76 -21.28
C ARG A 310 9.58 29.81 -20.11
N PRO A 311 10.33 30.19 -19.04
CA PRO A 311 10.40 29.37 -17.83
C PRO A 311 9.03 29.37 -17.13
N VAL A 312 8.62 28.23 -16.61
CA VAL A 312 7.35 28.04 -15.91
C VAL A 312 7.54 27.34 -14.58
N ALA A 313 6.76 27.75 -13.58
CA ALA A 313 6.63 27.03 -12.33
C ALA A 313 5.48 26.02 -12.46
N VAL A 314 5.83 24.74 -12.39
CA VAL A 314 4.87 23.63 -12.50
C VAL A 314 4.38 23.27 -11.11
N GLY A 315 3.07 23.19 -10.94
CA GLY A 315 2.39 22.67 -9.75
C GLY A 315 2.17 21.16 -9.82
N GLY A 316 0.91 20.73 -9.75
CA GLY A 316 0.54 19.34 -9.89
C GLY A 316 0.70 18.81 -11.32
N ARG A 317 0.91 17.48 -11.43
CA ARG A 317 0.89 16.77 -12.72
C ARG A 317 -0.08 15.61 -12.68
N SER A 318 -0.81 15.41 -13.75
CA SER A 318 -1.58 14.20 -14.05
C SER A 318 -0.93 13.45 -15.21
N GLU A 319 -1.54 12.39 -15.69
CA GLU A 319 -1.05 11.63 -16.85
C GLU A 319 -1.00 12.45 -18.14
N SER A 320 -1.94 13.38 -18.31
CA SER A 320 -2.09 14.15 -19.56
C SER A 320 -1.88 15.64 -19.40
N LEU A 321 -2.08 16.18 -18.20
CA LEU A 321 -2.07 17.61 -17.93
C LEU A 321 -1.10 17.98 -16.80
N ALA A 322 -0.52 19.17 -16.92
CA ALA A 322 0.26 19.80 -15.87
C ALA A 322 -0.36 21.15 -15.51
N GLU A 323 -0.43 21.42 -14.21
CA GLU A 323 -0.81 22.71 -13.68
C GLU A 323 0.38 23.66 -13.71
N ILE A 324 0.16 24.88 -14.17
CA ILE A 324 1.15 25.95 -14.20
C ILE A 324 0.79 27.00 -13.15
N LEU A 325 1.68 27.16 -12.18
CA LEU A 325 1.51 28.14 -11.10
C LEU A 325 1.91 29.55 -11.51
N SER A 326 2.90 29.67 -12.40
CA SER A 326 3.33 30.95 -12.96
C SER A 326 4.08 30.78 -14.27
N GLY A 327 4.09 31.82 -15.11
CA GLY A 327 4.80 31.85 -16.39
C GLY A 327 3.89 31.74 -17.61
N LEU A 328 2.61 31.37 -17.46
CA LEU A 328 1.63 31.30 -18.54
C LEU A 328 0.30 31.93 -18.15
N THR A 329 -0.43 32.40 -19.17
CA THR A 329 -1.81 32.87 -19.07
C THR A 329 -2.73 32.06 -19.95
N ALA A 330 -3.99 31.92 -19.51
CA ALA A 330 -5.00 31.24 -20.33
C ALA A 330 -5.20 31.94 -21.66
N GLY A 331 -5.34 31.18 -22.74
CA GLY A 331 -5.47 31.69 -24.11
C GLY A 331 -4.17 31.73 -24.89
N GLU A 332 -3.01 31.56 -24.28
CA GLU A 332 -1.73 31.39 -24.99
C GLU A 332 -1.68 30.04 -25.70
N THR A 333 -0.94 29.97 -26.80
CA THR A 333 -0.69 28.71 -27.52
C THR A 333 0.70 28.19 -27.19
N VAL A 334 0.80 26.93 -26.78
CA VAL A 334 2.06 26.28 -26.47
C VAL A 334 2.33 25.10 -27.40
N ILE A 335 3.60 24.81 -27.64
CA ILE A 335 4.03 23.67 -28.47
C ILE A 335 4.03 22.40 -27.61
N THR A 336 3.44 21.33 -28.12
CA THR A 336 3.41 20.01 -27.46
C THR A 336 4.41 19.05 -28.09
N THR A 337 4.24 18.74 -29.36
CA THR A 337 5.11 17.78 -30.07
C THR A 337 6.24 18.52 -30.75
N GLY A 338 7.48 18.07 -30.57
CA GLY A 338 8.68 18.69 -31.18
C GLY A 338 9.32 19.81 -30.34
N ALA A 339 8.78 20.12 -29.15
CA ALA A 339 9.33 21.13 -28.24
C ALA A 339 10.72 20.76 -27.70
N TYR A 340 11.04 19.47 -27.62
CA TYR A 340 12.33 19.00 -27.14
C TYR A 340 13.42 19.20 -28.22
N GLY A 341 14.34 20.10 -27.97
CA GLY A 341 15.42 20.46 -28.92
C GLY A 341 15.15 21.70 -29.74
N MET A 342 14.03 22.41 -29.51
CA MET A 342 13.77 23.68 -30.16
C MET A 342 14.62 24.81 -29.54
N GLU A 343 15.10 25.69 -30.42
CA GLU A 343 15.78 26.93 -30.01
C GLU A 343 14.77 28.08 -29.86
N ASP A 344 15.09 29.02 -28.97
CA ASP A 344 14.32 30.23 -28.81
C ASP A 344 14.31 31.07 -30.06
N GLY A 345 13.11 31.56 -30.48
CA GLY A 345 12.96 32.33 -31.70
C GLY A 345 12.75 31.48 -32.96
N ALA A 346 12.55 30.17 -32.84
CA ALA A 346 12.27 29.31 -33.98
C ALA A 346 10.90 29.63 -34.63
N LYS A 347 10.86 29.71 -35.96
CA LYS A 347 9.62 29.98 -36.72
C LYS A 347 8.88 28.68 -36.98
N ILE A 348 7.58 28.67 -36.63
CA ILE A 348 6.71 27.50 -36.79
C ILE A 348 5.96 27.61 -38.13
N ASP A 349 6.03 26.57 -38.94
CA ASP A 349 5.19 26.47 -40.12
C ASP A 349 3.82 25.88 -39.75
N ARG A 350 2.76 26.69 -39.78
CA ARG A 350 1.38 26.32 -39.37
C ARG A 350 0.66 25.39 -40.36
N THR A 351 1.36 24.88 -41.40
CA THR A 351 0.72 24.18 -42.53
C THR A 351 0.73 22.66 -42.46
N ALA A 352 0.85 22.04 -41.28
CA ALA A 352 0.63 20.60 -41.15
C ALA A 352 -0.58 20.35 -40.22
N ARG A 353 -1.71 20.03 -40.81
CA ARG A 353 -2.96 19.52 -40.21
C ARG A 353 -2.90 18.02 -40.14
#